data_4500354559f126c3bf3caa7b8046dc75
#
_entry.id   4500354559f126c3bf3caa7b8046dc75
#
_cell.length_a   1.000
_cell.length_b   1.000
_cell.length_c   1.000
_cell.angle_alpha   90.00
_cell.angle_beta   90.00
_cell.angle_gamma   90.00
#
_symmetry.space_group_name_H-M   'P 1'
#
loop_
_entity.id
_entity.type
_entity.pdbx_description
1 polymer ?
#
loop_
_entity_poly.entity_id
_entity_poly.type
_entity_poly.pdbx_seq_one_letter_code
_entity_poly.pdbx_strand_id
1 'polypeptide(L)'
;MMRAWQRETALVQSVFKWIFAGLALSLVLIDAVSARAELKIDITRGNIEPMPIAITRLVGEDGGKAEQLGREIAQVVSANLERSGLFAPIDSRAFIQKPETMKQRPRFGEWRQINAEALVNGTIEFEPDGRIKVMFRLWDVFAERQLTGFIYRTLEESWRRIAHKISDDIYKRITGESGYFDTRIVYVAESGPANRRKKQLAIMDQDGANHRFLTNGVDLVLTPRFSPTAQEITYLSYFHDQPRVYILNIDTGQQEVVGDFPNMTFAPRFSPDGNRIIMSLAIEGNSEIYTMDLRNREITRLTVHSAIDTSPSYSPDADQIVFNSDRGGSQQLYVMGADGDNVKRISFGAGRYATPVWSPRGDLIAFTKMHESQFYIGVMAADGSRERLLVGGFFLEAPTWSPNGRVLSYFRQIPGEDGVKDKTELYSIDLTGYNERLLLTPLDGSDPAWSPLIP
;
A
#
# COMPACT_ATOMS: atom_id res chain seq x y z
N MET A 1 -61.91 -57.84 -26.38
CA MET A 1 -61.27 -56.62 -26.97
C MET A 1 -60.63 -55.69 -25.91
N MET A 2 -61.04 -55.65 -24.67
CA MET A 2 -60.49 -54.70 -23.64
C MET A 2 -59.07 -55.04 -23.13
N ARG A 3 -58.56 -56.26 -23.18
CA ARG A 3 -57.23 -56.68 -22.68
C ARG A 3 -56.07 -56.36 -23.64
N ALA A 4 -56.33 -56.17 -24.91
CA ALA A 4 -55.27 -55.83 -25.86
C ALA A 4 -54.91 -54.34 -25.81
N TRP A 5 -55.92 -53.44 -25.60
CA TRP A 5 -55.70 -52.01 -25.54
C TRP A 5 -54.90 -51.54 -24.28
N GLN A 6 -55.03 -52.24 -23.14
CA GLN A 6 -54.23 -51.94 -21.95
C GLN A 6 -52.74 -52.33 -22.04
N ARG A 7 -52.36 -53.25 -22.92
CA ARG A 7 -50.96 -53.62 -23.09
C ARG A 7 -50.20 -52.65 -24.01
N GLU A 8 -50.86 -52.08 -25.05
CA GLU A 8 -50.21 -51.08 -25.92
C GLU A 8 -49.98 -49.72 -25.20
N THR A 9 -50.92 -49.29 -24.38
CA THR A 9 -50.76 -48.04 -23.58
C THR A 9 -49.63 -48.15 -22.54
N ALA A 10 -49.44 -49.33 -21.93
CA ALA A 10 -48.35 -49.54 -20.96
C ALA A 10 -46.96 -49.59 -21.65
N LEU A 11 -46.87 -50.13 -22.86
CA LEU A 11 -45.60 -50.14 -23.63
C LEU A 11 -45.21 -48.76 -24.12
N VAL A 12 -46.15 -47.98 -24.60
CA VAL A 12 -45.90 -46.59 -25.06
C VAL A 12 -45.49 -45.69 -23.88
N GLN A 13 -46.11 -45.82 -22.69
CA GLN A 13 -45.75 -45.06 -21.49
C GLN A 13 -44.35 -45.46 -20.97
N SER A 14 -43.96 -46.75 -21.08
CA SER A 14 -42.64 -47.20 -20.67
C SER A 14 -41.53 -46.66 -21.59
N VAL A 15 -41.74 -46.70 -22.91
CA VAL A 15 -40.80 -46.14 -23.87
C VAL A 15 -40.62 -44.62 -23.71
N PHE A 16 -41.71 -43.87 -23.49
CA PHE A 16 -41.61 -42.45 -23.18
C PHE A 16 -40.85 -42.15 -21.89
N LYS A 17 -41.00 -42.91 -20.83
CA LYS A 17 -40.24 -42.78 -19.60
C LYS A 17 -38.74 -43.01 -19.79
N TRP A 18 -38.34 -43.97 -20.64
CA TRP A 18 -36.93 -44.23 -20.93
C TRP A 18 -36.31 -43.19 -21.85
N ILE A 19 -37.08 -42.62 -22.80
CA ILE A 19 -36.64 -41.51 -23.64
C ILE A 19 -36.47 -40.22 -22.80
N PHE A 20 -37.38 -39.91 -21.88
CA PHE A 20 -37.25 -38.76 -20.99
C PHE A 20 -36.13 -38.96 -19.98
N ALA A 21 -35.90 -40.16 -19.44
CA ALA A 21 -34.76 -40.46 -18.57
C ALA A 21 -33.43 -40.35 -19.31
N GLY A 22 -33.36 -40.78 -20.58
CA GLY A 22 -32.17 -40.65 -21.42
C GLY A 22 -31.89 -39.19 -21.81
N LEU A 23 -32.91 -38.36 -22.08
CA LEU A 23 -32.75 -36.94 -22.35
C LEU A 23 -32.35 -36.16 -21.09
N ALA A 24 -32.89 -36.49 -19.94
CA ALA A 24 -32.53 -35.86 -18.63
C ALA A 24 -31.09 -36.23 -18.27
N LEU A 25 -30.63 -37.45 -18.53
CA LEU A 25 -29.24 -37.86 -18.25
C LEU A 25 -28.24 -37.21 -19.20
N SER A 26 -28.63 -37.00 -20.49
CA SER A 26 -27.79 -36.26 -21.45
C SER A 26 -27.72 -34.75 -21.19
N LEU A 27 -28.77 -34.13 -20.62
CA LEU A 27 -28.75 -32.71 -20.19
C LEU A 27 -27.86 -32.51 -18.95
N VAL A 28 -27.79 -33.47 -18.07
CA VAL A 28 -26.89 -33.38 -16.85
C VAL A 28 -25.42 -33.60 -17.21
N LEU A 29 -25.14 -34.27 -18.35
CA LEU A 29 -23.76 -34.46 -18.84
C LEU A 29 -23.20 -33.28 -19.63
N ILE A 30 -24.04 -32.31 -20.04
CA ILE A 30 -23.59 -31.15 -20.81
C ILE A 30 -23.15 -30.00 -19.90
N ASP A 31 -23.56 -29.96 -18.62
CA ASP A 31 -23.15 -28.90 -17.67
C ASP A 31 -21.88 -29.20 -16.87
N ALA A 32 -21.18 -30.29 -17.16
CA ALA A 32 -19.82 -30.49 -16.68
C ALA A 32 -18.78 -29.74 -17.55
N VAL A 33 -19.09 -28.53 -17.99
CA VAL A 33 -18.03 -27.56 -18.31
C VAL A 33 -17.34 -27.31 -16.98
N SER A 34 -16.18 -27.94 -16.81
CA SER A 34 -15.28 -27.68 -15.70
C SER A 34 -15.16 -26.16 -15.57
N ALA A 35 -15.84 -25.58 -14.62
CA ALA A 35 -15.58 -24.22 -14.19
C ALA A 35 -14.13 -24.26 -13.69
N ARG A 36 -13.17 -24.06 -14.61
CA ARG A 36 -11.76 -23.89 -14.24
C ARG A 36 -11.73 -22.70 -13.33
N ALA A 37 -11.39 -22.94 -12.07
CA ALA A 37 -11.27 -21.89 -11.08
C ALA A 37 -10.42 -20.75 -11.67
N GLU A 38 -10.91 -19.56 -11.56
CA GLU A 38 -10.15 -18.37 -11.96
C GLU A 38 -8.90 -18.28 -11.10
N LEU A 39 -7.74 -18.01 -11.70
CA LEU A 39 -6.48 -17.85 -10.99
C LEU A 39 -6.59 -16.63 -10.07
N LYS A 40 -6.70 -16.85 -8.76
CA LYS A 40 -6.83 -15.83 -7.70
C LYS A 40 -6.08 -16.26 -6.45
N ILE A 41 -5.50 -15.29 -5.76
CA ILE A 41 -4.96 -15.47 -4.40
C ILE A 41 -6.01 -15.02 -3.39
N ASP A 42 -6.36 -15.91 -2.46
CA ASP A 42 -7.18 -15.55 -1.29
C ASP A 42 -6.30 -14.90 -0.22
N ILE A 43 -6.33 -13.57 -0.18
CA ILE A 43 -5.53 -12.75 0.74
C ILE A 43 -6.15 -12.56 2.12
N THR A 44 -7.28 -13.19 2.41
CA THR A 44 -7.96 -13.10 3.72
C THR A 44 -7.32 -14.01 4.76
N ARG A 45 -6.51 -14.98 4.35
CA ARG A 45 -5.81 -15.93 5.23
C ARG A 45 -4.46 -15.37 5.67
N GLY A 46 -4.12 -15.57 6.96
CA GLY A 46 -2.90 -15.02 7.57
C GLY A 46 -1.59 -15.61 7.06
N ASN A 47 -1.59 -16.85 6.56
CA ASN A 47 -0.41 -17.50 5.95
C ASN A 47 -0.80 -17.99 4.56
N ILE A 48 -0.23 -17.35 3.55
CA ILE A 48 -0.49 -17.62 2.14
C ILE A 48 0.78 -18.20 1.55
N GLU A 49 0.68 -19.35 0.87
CA GLU A 49 1.76 -19.84 0.02
C GLU A 49 1.89 -18.91 -1.20
N PRO A 50 3.06 -18.28 -1.42
CA PRO A 50 3.23 -17.36 -2.53
C PRO A 50 3.06 -18.06 -3.88
N MET A 51 2.27 -17.46 -4.79
CA MET A 51 1.98 -17.99 -6.12
C MET A 51 3.24 -18.00 -6.99
N PRO A 52 3.65 -19.15 -7.55
CA PRO A 52 4.75 -19.21 -8.52
C PRO A 52 4.43 -18.46 -9.80
N ILE A 53 5.20 -17.44 -10.12
CA ILE A 53 5.02 -16.60 -11.31
C ILE A 53 6.29 -16.52 -12.14
N ALA A 54 6.20 -16.76 -13.44
CA ALA A 54 7.29 -16.55 -14.38
C ALA A 54 7.19 -15.14 -14.99
N ILE A 55 8.22 -14.33 -14.84
CA ILE A 55 8.29 -12.97 -15.39
C ILE A 55 9.44 -12.92 -16.35
N THR A 56 9.13 -12.94 -17.66
CA THR A 56 10.17 -12.90 -18.67
C THR A 56 10.62 -11.48 -18.93
N ARG A 57 11.87 -11.30 -19.38
CA ARG A 57 12.28 -10.02 -19.91
C ARG A 57 11.36 -9.58 -21.06
N LEU A 58 11.11 -8.30 -21.18
CA LEU A 58 10.40 -7.78 -22.34
C LEU A 58 11.34 -7.80 -23.54
N VAL A 59 10.83 -8.23 -24.69
CA VAL A 59 11.62 -8.36 -25.90
C VAL A 59 11.75 -6.99 -26.58
N GLY A 60 12.97 -6.49 -26.72
CA GLY A 60 13.26 -5.30 -27.49
C GLY A 60 13.25 -5.58 -28.99
N GLU A 61 12.64 -4.71 -29.80
CA GLU A 61 12.60 -4.91 -31.26
C GLU A 61 13.93 -4.51 -31.93
N ASP A 62 14.65 -3.54 -31.32
CA ASP A 62 15.85 -2.95 -31.91
C ASP A 62 17.17 -3.56 -31.42
N GLY A 63 17.11 -4.52 -30.47
CA GLY A 63 18.29 -5.00 -29.74
C GLY A 63 18.87 -3.91 -28.80
N GLY A 64 19.99 -4.18 -28.18
CA GLY A 64 20.76 -3.18 -27.42
C GLY A 64 19.99 -2.53 -26.29
N LYS A 65 19.64 -1.24 -26.41
CA LYS A 65 19.04 -0.42 -25.34
C LYS A 65 17.63 -0.90 -24.95
N ALA A 66 16.78 -1.19 -25.91
CA ALA A 66 15.44 -1.70 -25.66
C ALA A 66 15.47 -3.06 -24.92
N GLU A 67 16.41 -3.91 -25.29
CA GLU A 67 16.58 -5.20 -24.61
C GLU A 67 17.09 -5.04 -23.17
N GLN A 68 18.02 -4.10 -22.92
CA GLN A 68 18.48 -3.79 -21.57
C GLN A 68 17.31 -3.30 -20.70
N LEU A 69 16.56 -2.33 -21.21
CA LEU A 69 15.41 -1.75 -20.49
C LEU A 69 14.31 -2.79 -20.25
N GLY A 70 14.11 -3.71 -21.22
CA GLY A 70 13.19 -4.83 -21.05
C GLY A 70 13.58 -5.80 -19.93
N ARG A 71 14.88 -6.00 -19.68
CA ARG A 71 15.39 -6.74 -18.51
C ARG A 71 15.15 -5.98 -17.22
N GLU A 72 15.48 -4.69 -17.18
CA GLU A 72 15.33 -3.84 -16.00
C GLU A 72 13.86 -3.75 -15.55
N ILE A 73 12.93 -3.56 -16.49
CA ILE A 73 11.49 -3.56 -16.20
C ILE A 73 11.06 -4.89 -15.56
N ALA A 74 11.47 -6.02 -16.16
CA ALA A 74 11.13 -7.35 -15.63
C ALA A 74 11.71 -7.59 -14.23
N GLN A 75 12.91 -7.11 -13.94
CA GLN A 75 13.53 -7.19 -12.62
C GLN A 75 12.75 -6.39 -11.57
N VAL A 76 12.33 -5.15 -11.91
CA VAL A 76 11.52 -4.32 -10.99
C VAL A 76 10.16 -4.96 -10.74
N VAL A 77 9.49 -5.48 -11.79
CA VAL A 77 8.21 -6.19 -11.65
C VAL A 77 8.37 -7.41 -10.75
N SER A 78 9.42 -8.22 -10.96
CA SER A 78 9.70 -9.39 -10.12
C SER A 78 9.92 -8.99 -8.66
N ALA A 79 10.77 -7.99 -8.40
CA ALA A 79 11.06 -7.51 -7.05
C ALA A 79 9.83 -6.93 -6.34
N ASN A 80 8.96 -6.21 -7.05
CA ASN A 80 7.71 -5.68 -6.50
C ASN A 80 6.76 -6.81 -6.09
N LEU A 81 6.51 -7.76 -6.99
CA LEU A 81 5.59 -8.87 -6.72
C LEU A 81 6.11 -9.76 -5.58
N GLU A 82 7.41 -10.08 -5.57
CA GLU A 82 8.05 -10.80 -4.47
C GLU A 82 7.92 -10.04 -3.15
N ARG A 83 8.12 -8.71 -3.17
CA ARG A 83 8.02 -7.85 -1.99
C ARG A 83 6.63 -7.89 -1.36
N SER A 84 5.58 -8.08 -2.13
CA SER A 84 4.22 -8.23 -1.60
C SER A 84 4.04 -9.48 -0.73
N GLY A 85 4.93 -10.47 -0.84
CA GLY A 85 4.81 -11.77 -0.17
C GLY A 85 3.74 -12.68 -0.76
N LEU A 86 3.02 -12.25 -1.80
CA LEU A 86 1.95 -13.01 -2.44
C LEU A 86 2.40 -13.79 -3.68
N PHE A 87 3.58 -13.48 -4.20
CA PHE A 87 4.12 -14.09 -5.41
C PHE A 87 5.53 -14.60 -5.15
N ALA A 88 5.87 -15.71 -5.82
CA ALA A 88 7.20 -16.30 -5.86
C ALA A 88 7.73 -16.27 -7.30
N PRO A 89 8.48 -15.22 -7.72
CA PRO A 89 9.08 -15.16 -9.05
C PRO A 89 10.03 -16.34 -9.28
N ILE A 90 9.83 -17.03 -10.37
CA ILE A 90 10.66 -18.19 -10.78
C ILE A 90 11.95 -17.66 -11.41
N ASP A 91 13.10 -18.22 -11.01
CA ASP A 91 14.41 -17.85 -11.56
C ASP A 91 14.41 -18.01 -13.11
N SER A 92 14.80 -16.96 -13.81
CA SER A 92 14.84 -16.92 -15.26
C SER A 92 15.74 -18.02 -15.90
N ARG A 93 16.70 -18.55 -15.16
CA ARG A 93 17.56 -19.68 -15.59
C ARG A 93 16.77 -20.99 -15.75
N ALA A 94 15.62 -21.11 -15.10
CA ALA A 94 14.72 -22.26 -15.24
C ALA A 94 13.83 -22.18 -16.49
N PHE A 95 13.80 -21.06 -17.19
CA PHE A 95 12.89 -20.87 -18.33
C PHE A 95 13.30 -21.73 -19.52
N ILE A 96 12.38 -22.61 -19.96
CA ILE A 96 12.57 -23.49 -21.10
C ILE A 96 12.31 -22.74 -22.42
N GLN A 97 11.20 -21.97 -22.46
CA GLN A 97 10.85 -21.18 -23.63
C GLN A 97 11.56 -19.82 -23.59
N LYS A 98 12.29 -19.51 -24.69
CA LYS A 98 12.94 -18.20 -24.83
C LYS A 98 11.91 -17.10 -25.09
N PRO A 99 12.04 -15.91 -24.48
CA PRO A 99 11.09 -14.79 -24.62
C PRO A 99 10.81 -14.40 -26.06
N GLU A 100 11.81 -14.42 -26.95
CA GLU A 100 11.71 -14.04 -28.36
C GLU A 100 10.77 -14.94 -29.15
N THR A 101 10.55 -16.18 -28.67
CA THR A 101 9.68 -17.15 -29.32
C THR A 101 8.22 -17.03 -28.90
N MET A 102 7.89 -16.12 -27.98
CA MET A 102 6.53 -15.92 -27.43
C MET A 102 5.76 -14.77 -28.12
N LYS A 103 6.01 -14.50 -29.39
CA LYS A 103 5.40 -13.36 -30.10
C LYS A 103 3.86 -13.37 -30.12
N GLN A 104 3.22 -14.53 -30.11
CA GLN A 104 1.75 -14.65 -30.15
C GLN A 104 1.19 -15.38 -28.90
N ARG A 105 1.55 -16.62 -28.69
CA ARG A 105 1.04 -17.45 -27.60
C ARG A 105 2.16 -18.27 -26.97
N PRO A 106 2.23 -18.33 -25.62
CA PRO A 106 3.20 -19.18 -24.92
C PRO A 106 2.95 -20.67 -25.16
N ARG A 107 4.01 -21.48 -25.10
CA ARG A 107 3.92 -22.93 -25.03
C ARG A 107 3.69 -23.39 -23.60
N PHE A 108 2.48 -23.30 -23.12
CA PHE A 108 2.11 -23.48 -21.70
C PHE A 108 2.63 -24.78 -21.08
N GLY A 109 2.77 -25.87 -21.85
CA GLY A 109 3.36 -27.10 -21.36
C GLY A 109 4.77 -26.95 -20.79
N GLU A 110 5.61 -26.09 -21.38
CA GLU A 110 6.96 -25.82 -20.89
C GLU A 110 6.96 -25.04 -19.57
N TRP A 111 6.01 -24.11 -19.39
CA TRP A 111 5.84 -23.32 -18.17
C TRP A 111 5.28 -24.15 -17.01
N ARG A 112 4.39 -25.11 -17.29
CA ARG A 112 3.91 -26.08 -16.27
C ARG A 112 5.03 -26.98 -15.74
N GLN A 113 6.03 -27.34 -16.55
CA GLN A 113 7.18 -28.15 -16.10
C GLN A 113 8.02 -27.46 -15.02
N ILE A 114 8.03 -26.15 -14.98
CA ILE A 114 8.73 -25.37 -13.96
C ILE A 114 7.76 -24.85 -12.88
N ASN A 115 6.56 -25.43 -12.78
CA ASN A 115 5.52 -25.06 -11.81
C ASN A 115 5.05 -23.61 -11.89
N ALA A 116 5.13 -22.93 -13.03
CA ALA A 116 4.56 -21.59 -13.16
C ALA A 116 3.03 -21.68 -13.20
N GLU A 117 2.37 -20.93 -12.33
CA GLU A 117 0.91 -20.75 -12.34
C GLU A 117 0.52 -19.54 -13.19
N ALA A 118 1.30 -18.48 -13.12
CA ALA A 118 1.14 -17.28 -13.92
C ALA A 118 2.41 -17.01 -14.75
N LEU A 119 2.22 -16.40 -15.93
CA LEU A 119 3.31 -16.00 -16.82
C LEU A 119 3.12 -14.57 -17.29
N VAL A 120 4.17 -13.77 -17.19
CA VAL A 120 4.24 -12.41 -17.74
C VAL A 120 5.22 -12.38 -18.89
N ASN A 121 4.78 -11.88 -20.04
CA ASN A 121 5.64 -11.60 -21.19
C ASN A 121 5.27 -10.28 -21.86
N GLY A 122 6.11 -9.77 -22.73
CA GLY A 122 5.83 -8.51 -23.41
C GLY A 122 6.93 -8.06 -24.34
N THR A 123 6.76 -6.85 -24.86
CA THR A 123 7.70 -6.19 -25.78
C THR A 123 7.94 -4.76 -25.35
N ILE A 124 9.08 -4.22 -25.78
CA ILE A 124 9.43 -2.82 -25.62
C ILE A 124 10.01 -2.30 -26.94
N GLU A 125 9.58 -1.12 -27.36
CA GLU A 125 10.09 -0.43 -28.53
C GLU A 125 10.29 1.06 -28.24
N PHE A 126 11.26 1.68 -28.91
CA PHE A 126 11.41 3.13 -28.92
C PHE A 126 10.59 3.71 -30.08
N GLU A 127 9.72 4.67 -29.77
CA GLU A 127 8.94 5.38 -30.78
C GLU A 127 9.78 6.54 -31.39
N PRO A 128 9.48 6.97 -32.61
CA PRO A 128 10.26 8.04 -33.29
C PRO A 128 10.29 9.37 -32.55
N ASP A 129 9.33 9.61 -31.66
CA ASP A 129 9.23 10.82 -30.83
C ASP A 129 10.06 10.75 -29.53
N GLY A 130 10.87 9.69 -29.36
CA GLY A 130 11.72 9.48 -28.19
C GLY A 130 11.04 8.85 -27.00
N ARG A 131 9.76 8.51 -27.11
CA ARG A 131 9.04 7.74 -26.06
C ARG A 131 9.34 6.26 -26.19
N ILE A 132 9.12 5.57 -25.08
CA ILE A 132 9.08 4.11 -25.03
C ILE A 132 7.63 3.64 -25.03
N LYS A 133 7.37 2.59 -25.81
CA LYS A 133 6.12 1.84 -25.79
C LYS A 133 6.39 0.47 -25.22
N VAL A 134 5.73 0.16 -24.11
CA VAL A 134 5.85 -1.10 -23.37
C VAL A 134 4.52 -1.82 -23.41
N MET A 135 4.52 -3.04 -23.93
CA MET A 135 3.37 -3.94 -23.93
C MET A 135 3.66 -5.12 -23.02
N PHE A 136 2.74 -5.45 -22.12
CA PHE A 136 2.81 -6.71 -21.37
C PHE A 136 1.51 -7.50 -21.48
N ARG A 137 1.61 -8.80 -21.20
CA ARG A 137 0.50 -9.73 -21.06
C ARG A 137 0.72 -10.64 -19.88
N LEU A 138 -0.34 -10.86 -19.11
CA LEU A 138 -0.40 -11.82 -18.03
C LEU A 138 -1.25 -13.01 -18.46
N TRP A 139 -0.73 -14.21 -18.26
CA TRP A 139 -1.36 -15.47 -18.65
C TRP A 139 -1.59 -16.37 -17.44
N ASP A 140 -2.71 -17.06 -17.44
CA ASP A 140 -2.96 -18.25 -16.63
C ASP A 140 -2.39 -19.45 -17.37
N VAL A 141 -1.36 -20.08 -16.76
CA VAL A 141 -0.61 -21.17 -17.39
C VAL A 141 -1.44 -22.45 -17.47
N PHE A 142 -2.28 -22.72 -16.48
CA PHE A 142 -3.11 -23.92 -16.44
C PHE A 142 -4.38 -23.78 -17.28
N ALA A 143 -5.03 -22.61 -17.23
CA ALA A 143 -6.20 -22.34 -18.08
C ALA A 143 -5.83 -22.01 -19.53
N GLU A 144 -4.55 -21.76 -19.82
CA GLU A 144 -4.00 -21.41 -21.14
C GLU A 144 -4.66 -20.18 -21.78
N ARG A 145 -5.00 -19.19 -20.97
CA ARG A 145 -5.69 -17.96 -21.39
C ARG A 145 -4.99 -16.71 -20.89
N GLN A 146 -5.12 -15.64 -21.66
CA GLN A 146 -4.67 -14.32 -21.21
C GLN A 146 -5.64 -13.78 -20.14
N LEU A 147 -5.10 -13.34 -19.02
CA LEU A 147 -5.85 -12.73 -17.93
C LEU A 147 -6.01 -11.23 -18.10
N THR A 148 -4.93 -10.55 -18.48
CA THR A 148 -4.90 -9.12 -18.78
C THR A 148 -3.69 -8.77 -19.64
N GLY A 149 -3.64 -7.51 -20.10
CA GLY A 149 -2.48 -6.95 -20.79
C GLY A 149 -2.78 -5.50 -21.19
N PHE A 150 -1.75 -4.66 -21.11
CA PHE A 150 -1.85 -3.25 -21.44
C PHE A 150 -0.66 -2.79 -22.28
N ILE A 151 -0.82 -1.62 -22.88
CA ILE A 151 0.23 -0.89 -23.57
C ILE A 151 0.41 0.46 -22.87
N TYR A 152 1.63 0.71 -22.41
CA TYR A 152 2.03 1.97 -21.81
C TYR A 152 2.95 2.74 -22.75
N ARG A 153 2.82 4.08 -22.76
CA ARG A 153 3.72 5.00 -23.46
C ARG A 153 4.16 6.07 -22.50
N THR A 154 5.48 6.30 -22.42
CA THR A 154 6.06 7.31 -21.55
C THR A 154 7.42 7.75 -22.06
N LEU A 155 7.98 8.80 -21.48
CA LEU A 155 9.37 9.16 -21.68
C LEU A 155 10.30 8.08 -21.11
N GLU A 156 11.48 7.94 -21.71
CA GLU A 156 12.43 6.90 -21.30
C GLU A 156 12.79 6.97 -19.81
N GLU A 157 13.03 8.16 -19.28
CA GLU A 157 13.36 8.36 -17.86
C GLU A 157 12.29 7.87 -16.88
N SER A 158 11.05 7.73 -17.33
CA SER A 158 9.93 7.24 -16.52
C SER A 158 9.68 5.73 -16.62
N TRP A 159 10.63 4.97 -17.18
CA TRP A 159 10.49 3.51 -17.40
C TRP A 159 10.18 2.74 -16.13
N ARG A 160 10.76 3.16 -15.01
CA ARG A 160 10.58 2.49 -13.71
C ARG A 160 9.14 2.59 -13.22
N ARG A 161 8.50 3.74 -13.46
CA ARG A 161 7.07 3.94 -13.18
C ARG A 161 6.20 2.94 -13.97
N ILE A 162 6.56 2.64 -15.24
CA ILE A 162 5.85 1.60 -16.01
C ILE A 162 5.98 0.23 -15.35
N ALA A 163 7.15 -0.12 -14.83
CA ALA A 163 7.32 -1.39 -14.11
C ALA A 163 6.43 -1.46 -12.86
N HIS A 164 6.28 -0.37 -12.11
CA HIS A 164 5.36 -0.29 -10.97
C HIS A 164 3.90 -0.43 -11.40
N LYS A 165 3.47 0.26 -12.47
CA LYS A 165 2.11 0.13 -13.03
C LYS A 165 1.80 -1.31 -13.51
N ILE A 166 2.74 -1.97 -14.17
CA ILE A 166 2.61 -3.39 -14.55
C ILE A 166 2.43 -4.26 -13.30
N SER A 167 3.20 -3.99 -12.24
CA SER A 167 3.07 -4.72 -10.97
C SER A 167 1.69 -4.51 -10.33
N ASP A 168 1.16 -3.27 -10.35
CA ASP A 168 -0.17 -2.93 -9.84
C ASP A 168 -1.27 -3.64 -10.62
N ASP A 169 -1.17 -3.70 -11.95
CA ASP A 169 -2.14 -4.40 -12.80
C ASP A 169 -2.15 -5.91 -12.55
N ILE A 170 -0.96 -6.52 -12.43
CA ILE A 170 -0.82 -7.94 -12.12
C ILE A 170 -1.39 -8.22 -10.73
N TYR A 171 -1.01 -7.42 -9.73
CA TYR A 171 -1.48 -7.55 -8.37
C TYR A 171 -3.01 -7.46 -8.31
N LYS A 172 -3.59 -6.42 -8.91
CA LYS A 172 -5.04 -6.21 -8.96
C LYS A 172 -5.77 -7.35 -9.65
N ARG A 173 -5.22 -7.85 -10.77
CA ARG A 173 -5.86 -8.93 -11.54
C ARG A 173 -5.88 -10.25 -10.78
N ILE A 174 -4.85 -10.54 -10.00
CA ILE A 174 -4.71 -11.82 -9.26
C ILE A 174 -5.37 -11.76 -7.89
N THR A 175 -5.27 -10.64 -7.18
CA THR A 175 -5.77 -10.52 -5.80
C THR A 175 -7.18 -9.92 -5.72
N GLY A 176 -7.58 -9.14 -6.72
CA GLY A 176 -8.80 -8.34 -6.72
C GLY A 176 -8.67 -7.00 -5.96
N GLU A 177 -7.56 -6.75 -5.27
CA GLU A 177 -7.29 -5.48 -4.59
C GLU A 177 -6.43 -4.56 -5.46
N SER A 178 -6.55 -3.25 -5.27
CA SER A 178 -5.67 -2.28 -5.92
C SER A 178 -4.21 -2.52 -5.53
N GLY A 179 -3.29 -2.31 -6.46
CA GLY A 179 -1.87 -2.33 -6.17
C GLY A 179 -1.42 -1.11 -5.36
N TYR A 180 -0.13 -1.06 -5.01
CA TYR A 180 0.47 0.03 -4.25
C TYR A 180 1.93 0.31 -4.68
N PHE A 181 2.34 -0.23 -5.84
CA PHE A 181 3.74 -0.14 -6.28
C PHE A 181 4.07 1.18 -6.97
N ASP A 182 3.11 1.80 -7.70
CA ASP A 182 3.30 3.13 -8.30
C ASP A 182 3.08 4.24 -7.26
N THR A 183 3.90 4.20 -6.19
CA THR A 183 3.83 5.11 -5.05
C THR A 183 5.22 5.53 -4.58
N ARG A 184 5.25 6.57 -3.73
CA ARG A 184 6.45 7.12 -3.12
C ARG A 184 6.33 7.10 -1.59
N ILE A 185 7.49 7.14 -0.94
CA ILE A 185 7.59 7.33 0.50
C ILE A 185 8.40 8.60 0.74
N VAL A 186 7.81 9.58 1.43
CA VAL A 186 8.55 10.70 2.02
C VAL A 186 8.91 10.35 3.45
N TYR A 187 10.08 10.75 3.89
CA TYR A 187 10.55 10.48 5.25
C TYR A 187 11.53 11.55 5.73
N VAL A 188 11.85 11.54 7.01
CA VAL A 188 12.90 12.38 7.59
C VAL A 188 14.20 11.61 7.55
N ALA A 189 15.13 12.01 6.67
CA ALA A 189 16.48 11.49 6.62
C ALA A 189 17.33 12.16 7.69
N GLU A 190 18.03 11.35 8.50
CA GLU A 190 18.79 11.79 9.65
C GLU A 190 20.27 11.51 9.52
N SER A 191 21.11 12.51 9.82
CA SER A 191 22.56 12.37 9.77
C SER A 191 23.23 13.13 10.91
N GLY A 192 24.54 12.89 11.11
CA GLY A 192 25.32 13.54 12.16
C GLY A 192 25.18 12.90 13.56
N PRO A 193 25.91 13.40 14.56
CA PRO A 193 25.89 12.89 15.92
C PRO A 193 24.57 13.21 16.63
N ALA A 194 24.19 12.44 17.66
CA ALA A 194 22.92 12.56 18.36
C ALA A 194 22.62 13.97 18.91
N ASN A 195 23.64 14.70 19.36
CA ASN A 195 23.52 16.05 19.87
C ASN A 195 23.51 17.16 18.79
N ARG A 196 23.67 16.79 17.51
CA ARG A 196 23.61 17.69 16.33
C ARG A 196 23.01 16.96 15.15
N ARG A 197 21.91 16.28 15.37
CA ARG A 197 21.17 15.58 14.32
C ARG A 197 20.70 16.58 13.24
N LYS A 198 21.15 16.39 12.01
CA LYS A 198 20.62 17.07 10.85
C LYS A 198 19.45 16.26 10.32
N LYS A 199 18.31 16.90 10.15
CA LYS A 199 17.08 16.30 9.63
C LYS A 199 16.69 16.94 8.31
N GLN A 200 16.43 16.13 7.29
CA GLN A 200 16.06 16.58 5.95
C GLN A 200 14.86 15.77 5.45
N LEU A 201 13.93 16.42 4.77
CA LEU A 201 12.93 15.66 4.03
C LEU A 201 13.60 14.98 2.84
N ALA A 202 13.34 13.70 2.69
CA ALA A 202 13.76 12.89 1.55
C ALA A 202 12.55 12.14 0.99
N ILE A 203 12.61 11.82 -0.29
CA ILE A 203 11.59 11.07 -1.00
C ILE A 203 12.25 9.97 -1.83
N MET A 204 11.58 8.85 -1.96
CA MET A 204 11.99 7.70 -2.78
C MET A 204 10.76 6.95 -3.29
N ASP A 205 10.92 6.11 -4.31
CA ASP A 205 9.91 5.13 -4.68
C ASP A 205 9.71 4.13 -3.52
N GLN A 206 8.57 3.46 -3.47
CA GLN A 206 8.25 2.54 -2.37
C GLN A 206 9.26 1.38 -2.20
N ASP A 207 10.13 1.17 -3.17
CA ASP A 207 11.19 0.16 -3.16
C ASP A 207 12.59 0.71 -2.86
N GLY A 208 12.69 2.00 -2.49
CA GLY A 208 13.94 2.69 -2.15
C GLY A 208 14.66 3.33 -3.33
N ALA A 209 14.20 3.14 -4.58
CA ALA A 209 14.79 3.75 -5.75
C ALA A 209 14.46 5.25 -5.86
N ASN A 210 15.13 5.94 -6.79
CA ASN A 210 14.89 7.36 -7.12
C ASN A 210 14.95 8.29 -5.90
N HIS A 211 15.80 7.93 -4.92
CA HIS A 211 16.00 8.73 -3.71
C HIS A 211 16.50 10.13 -4.03
N ARG A 212 15.87 11.15 -3.42
CA ARG A 212 16.36 12.54 -3.45
C ARG A 212 15.95 13.30 -2.20
N PHE A 213 16.74 14.30 -1.82
CA PHE A 213 16.38 15.21 -0.74
C PHE A 213 15.42 16.29 -1.26
N LEU A 214 14.42 16.63 -0.45
CA LEU A 214 13.47 17.72 -0.70
C LEU A 214 13.85 19.03 0.00
N THR A 215 14.65 18.94 1.08
CA THR A 215 15.14 20.10 1.83
C THR A 215 16.66 20.05 2.01
N ASN A 216 17.27 21.20 2.30
CA ASN A 216 18.73 21.33 2.46
C ASN A 216 19.25 20.92 3.86
N GLY A 217 18.34 20.72 4.84
CA GLY A 217 18.64 20.34 6.23
C GLY A 217 19.32 21.44 7.04
N VAL A 218 19.12 22.71 6.70
CA VAL A 218 19.48 23.85 7.54
C VAL A 218 18.52 23.95 8.72
N ASP A 219 17.23 23.82 8.41
CA ASP A 219 16.16 23.89 9.40
C ASP A 219 15.73 22.50 9.85
N LEU A 220 15.30 22.35 11.11
CA LEU A 220 14.71 21.14 11.61
C LEU A 220 13.37 20.89 10.91
N VAL A 221 13.19 19.71 10.33
CA VAL A 221 11.94 19.28 9.69
C VAL A 221 11.41 18.00 10.33
N LEU A 222 10.09 17.89 10.49
CA LEU A 222 9.42 16.78 11.17
C LEU A 222 8.09 16.44 10.51
N THR A 223 7.63 15.25 10.76
CA THR A 223 6.26 14.74 10.51
C THR A 223 5.70 15.06 9.11
N PRO A 224 6.40 14.68 8.02
CA PRO A 224 5.85 14.85 6.68
C PRO A 224 4.60 13.98 6.50
N ARG A 225 3.60 14.49 5.76
CA ARG A 225 2.39 13.75 5.40
C ARG A 225 1.94 14.11 3.99
N PHE A 226 1.59 13.09 3.20
CA PHE A 226 1.08 13.30 1.84
C PHE A 226 -0.34 13.84 1.83
N SER A 227 -0.61 14.69 0.83
CA SER A 227 -1.96 14.99 0.38
C SER A 227 -2.58 13.73 -0.27
N PRO A 228 -3.83 13.39 0.04
CA PRO A 228 -4.51 12.27 -0.62
C PRO A 228 -4.89 12.57 -2.09
N THR A 229 -4.91 13.84 -2.49
CA THR A 229 -5.45 14.28 -3.79
C THR A 229 -4.43 14.95 -4.71
N ALA A 230 -3.24 15.32 -4.18
CA ALA A 230 -2.21 16.05 -4.92
C ALA A 230 -0.80 15.53 -4.62
N GLN A 231 0.16 15.85 -5.49
CA GLN A 231 1.59 15.56 -5.25
C GLN A 231 2.18 16.62 -4.30
N GLU A 232 1.59 16.71 -3.13
CA GLU A 232 1.94 17.67 -2.09
C GLU A 232 2.14 16.96 -0.75
N ILE A 233 2.99 17.53 0.07
CA ILE A 233 3.20 17.10 1.43
C ILE A 233 3.04 18.27 2.38
N THR A 234 2.42 18.03 3.53
CA THR A 234 2.51 18.94 4.69
C THR A 234 3.61 18.46 5.62
N TYR A 235 4.30 19.37 6.26
CA TYR A 235 5.34 19.08 7.24
C TYR A 235 5.54 20.24 8.20
N LEU A 236 6.16 19.97 9.34
CA LEU A 236 6.59 20.96 10.30
C LEU A 236 8.05 21.35 10.01
N SER A 237 8.35 22.65 9.98
CA SER A 237 9.72 23.16 9.93
C SER A 237 9.93 24.25 10.98
N TYR A 238 11.15 24.27 11.54
CA TYR A 238 11.61 25.29 12.50
C TYR A 238 12.45 26.36 11.79
N PHE A 239 11.87 26.97 10.76
CA PHE A 239 12.51 28.06 10.04
C PHE A 239 12.61 29.29 10.94
N HIS A 240 13.83 29.85 11.10
CA HIS A 240 14.15 30.92 12.05
C HIS A 240 13.75 30.60 13.52
N ASP A 241 13.96 29.32 13.93
CA ASP A 241 13.65 28.81 15.28
C ASP A 241 12.17 28.91 15.69
N GLN A 242 11.28 29.08 14.73
CA GLN A 242 9.84 29.07 14.92
C GLN A 242 9.16 27.89 14.20
N PRO A 243 8.37 27.09 14.92
CA PRO A 243 7.63 26.00 14.30
C PRO A 243 6.53 26.54 13.39
N ARG A 244 6.55 26.12 12.13
CA ARG A 244 5.54 26.48 11.13
C ARG A 244 5.15 25.25 10.31
N VAL A 245 3.88 25.21 9.93
CA VAL A 245 3.38 24.20 8.97
C VAL A 245 3.58 24.71 7.56
N TYR A 246 4.19 23.85 6.76
CA TYR A 246 4.42 24.08 5.32
C TYR A 246 3.65 23.07 4.48
N ILE A 247 3.25 23.50 3.28
CA ILE A 247 2.91 22.61 2.16
C ILE A 247 4.05 22.74 1.13
N LEU A 248 4.54 21.60 0.67
CA LEU A 248 5.54 21.51 -0.39
C LEU A 248 4.94 20.70 -1.55
N ASN A 249 4.90 21.31 -2.72
CA ASN A 249 4.62 20.59 -3.97
C ASN A 249 5.88 19.84 -4.41
N ILE A 250 5.78 18.52 -4.53
CA ILE A 250 6.92 17.63 -4.77
C ILE A 250 7.50 17.77 -6.15
N ASP A 251 6.66 18.07 -7.15
CA ASP A 251 7.07 18.13 -8.55
C ASP A 251 7.67 19.49 -8.90
N THR A 252 7.12 20.58 -8.37
CA THR A 252 7.61 21.95 -8.64
C THR A 252 8.63 22.45 -7.63
N GLY A 253 8.69 21.86 -6.43
CA GLY A 253 9.50 22.33 -5.31
C GLY A 253 8.98 23.63 -4.65
N GLN A 254 7.80 24.11 -5.05
CA GLN A 254 7.18 25.27 -4.43
C GLN A 254 6.75 24.98 -3.00
N GLN A 255 7.07 25.92 -2.10
CA GLN A 255 6.70 25.84 -0.68
C GLN A 255 5.78 26.98 -0.30
N GLU A 256 4.84 26.71 0.55
CA GLU A 256 3.88 27.66 1.09
C GLU A 256 3.78 27.48 2.62
N VAL A 257 3.82 28.58 3.37
CA VAL A 257 3.50 28.59 4.80
C VAL A 257 1.97 28.53 4.94
N VAL A 258 1.50 27.49 5.57
CA VAL A 258 0.04 27.28 5.76
C VAL A 258 -0.50 28.16 6.88
N GLY A 259 0.27 28.31 7.96
CA GLY A 259 -0.09 29.16 9.09
C GLY A 259 1.10 29.48 9.96
N ASP A 260 1.08 30.68 10.54
CA ASP A 260 2.00 31.13 11.57
C ASP A 260 1.29 30.97 12.91
N PHE A 261 1.45 29.80 13.53
CA PHE A 261 0.81 29.49 14.79
C PHE A 261 1.74 29.94 15.93
N PRO A 262 1.27 30.76 16.87
CA PRO A 262 2.14 31.34 17.90
C PRO A 262 2.69 30.33 18.91
N ASN A 263 2.31 29.03 18.78
CA ASN A 263 2.65 27.96 19.70
C ASN A 263 3.02 26.69 18.98
N MET A 264 3.45 25.64 19.71
CA MET A 264 3.85 24.38 19.14
C MET A 264 2.71 23.70 18.38
N THR A 265 2.94 23.42 17.11
CA THR A 265 2.04 22.65 16.25
C THR A 265 2.61 21.25 16.04
N PHE A 266 1.75 20.23 16.05
CA PHE A 266 2.17 18.86 15.85
C PHE A 266 1.32 18.13 14.81
N ALA A 267 1.96 17.22 14.08
CA ALA A 267 1.35 16.21 13.21
C ALA A 267 0.26 16.74 12.25
N PRO A 268 0.56 17.77 11.44
CA PRO A 268 -0.42 18.25 10.46
C PRO A 268 -0.73 17.16 9.44
N ARG A 269 -2.03 16.95 9.12
CA ARG A 269 -2.51 16.00 8.11
C ARG A 269 -3.59 16.64 7.26
N PHE A 270 -3.63 16.29 5.98
CA PHE A 270 -4.74 16.67 5.11
C PHE A 270 -6.04 15.93 5.46
N SER A 271 -7.16 16.59 5.22
CA SER A 271 -8.46 15.91 5.11
C SER A 271 -8.50 15.02 3.84
N PRO A 272 -9.39 14.01 3.76
CA PRO A 272 -9.48 13.12 2.59
C PRO A 272 -9.74 13.82 1.26
N ASP A 273 -10.40 14.97 1.27
CA ASP A 273 -10.66 15.81 0.09
C ASP A 273 -9.50 16.78 -0.25
N GLY A 274 -8.46 16.86 0.61
CA GLY A 274 -7.32 17.74 0.45
C GLY A 274 -7.58 19.23 0.72
N ASN A 275 -8.79 19.62 1.16
CA ASN A 275 -9.18 21.02 1.33
C ASN A 275 -8.91 21.59 2.73
N ARG A 276 -8.63 20.73 3.70
CA ARG A 276 -8.35 21.11 5.10
C ARG A 276 -7.09 20.44 5.61
N ILE A 277 -6.52 21.04 6.65
CA ILE A 277 -5.48 20.43 7.48
C ILE A 277 -6.04 20.27 8.89
N ILE A 278 -5.84 19.09 9.49
CA ILE A 278 -6.06 18.80 10.88
C ILE A 278 -4.72 18.71 11.59
N MET A 279 -4.64 19.28 12.80
CA MET A 279 -3.38 19.37 13.56
C MET A 279 -3.65 19.49 15.05
N SER A 280 -2.62 19.31 15.84
CA SER A 280 -2.64 19.60 17.26
C SER A 280 -1.94 20.93 17.52
N LEU A 281 -2.57 21.84 18.25
CA LEU A 281 -1.96 23.11 18.68
C LEU A 281 -1.85 23.12 20.20
N ALA A 282 -0.63 23.37 20.70
CA ALA A 282 -0.39 23.56 22.12
C ALA A 282 -0.48 25.06 22.44
N ILE A 283 -1.50 25.46 23.21
CA ILE A 283 -1.76 26.84 23.65
C ILE A 283 -1.77 26.84 25.16
N GLU A 284 -0.98 27.74 25.80
CA GLU A 284 -0.90 27.89 27.27
C GLU A 284 -0.62 26.59 28.04
N GLY A 285 0.17 25.68 27.42
CA GLY A 285 0.56 24.41 28.05
C GLY A 285 -0.44 23.26 27.86
N ASN A 286 -1.56 23.49 27.18
CA ASN A 286 -2.53 22.46 26.80
C ASN A 286 -2.54 22.25 25.28
N SER A 287 -2.72 21.00 24.83
CA SER A 287 -2.78 20.64 23.42
C SER A 287 -4.17 20.14 23.03
N GLU A 288 -4.72 20.72 21.98
CA GLU A 288 -6.05 20.43 21.47
C GLU A 288 -6.03 20.20 19.96
N ILE A 289 -7.09 19.59 19.43
CA ILE A 289 -7.24 19.32 18.00
C ILE A 289 -7.91 20.51 17.31
N TYR A 290 -7.30 20.94 16.21
CA TYR A 290 -7.79 22.01 15.35
C TYR A 290 -7.84 21.56 13.91
N THR A 291 -8.78 22.12 13.15
CA THR A 291 -8.80 22.03 11.69
C THR A 291 -8.68 23.42 11.08
N MET A 292 -8.08 23.50 9.90
CA MET A 292 -7.95 24.73 9.13
C MET A 292 -8.39 24.50 7.69
N ASP A 293 -9.27 25.33 7.18
CA ASP A 293 -9.61 25.36 5.77
C ASP A 293 -8.48 26.02 4.97
N LEU A 294 -7.99 25.37 3.91
CA LEU A 294 -6.86 25.84 3.12
C LEU A 294 -7.20 27.00 2.18
N ARG A 295 -8.49 27.27 1.92
CA ARG A 295 -8.93 28.33 1.01
C ARG A 295 -8.99 29.68 1.68
N ASN A 296 -9.66 29.74 2.85
CA ASN A 296 -9.90 30.96 3.60
C ASN A 296 -9.02 31.11 4.86
N ARG A 297 -8.22 30.06 5.20
CA ARG A 297 -7.36 29.99 6.38
C ARG A 297 -8.10 30.05 7.72
N GLU A 298 -9.40 29.79 7.71
CA GLU A 298 -10.21 29.73 8.90
C GLU A 298 -9.83 28.53 9.78
N ILE A 299 -9.60 28.80 11.07
CA ILE A 299 -9.20 27.79 12.04
C ILE A 299 -10.37 27.50 12.97
N THR A 300 -10.71 26.23 13.12
CA THR A 300 -11.74 25.76 14.04
C THR A 300 -11.15 24.83 15.07
N ARG A 301 -11.37 25.11 16.36
CA ARG A 301 -11.02 24.20 17.45
C ARG A 301 -12.07 23.11 17.58
N LEU A 302 -11.64 21.84 17.59
CA LEU A 302 -12.53 20.67 17.65
C LEU A 302 -12.60 20.07 19.05
N THR A 303 -11.53 20.16 19.87
CA THR A 303 -11.57 19.65 21.24
C THR A 303 -11.38 20.77 22.25
N VAL A 304 -12.07 20.67 23.41
CA VAL A 304 -12.01 21.57 24.53
C VAL A 304 -11.95 20.76 25.83
N HIS A 305 -10.75 20.42 26.27
CA HIS A 305 -10.56 19.56 27.44
C HIS A 305 -9.22 19.94 28.14
N SER A 306 -9.09 19.64 29.43
CA SER A 306 -7.84 19.88 30.20
C SER A 306 -6.76 18.80 29.88
N ALA A 307 -7.09 17.76 29.16
CA ALA A 307 -6.17 16.70 28.71
C ALA A 307 -5.40 17.15 27.48
N ILE A 308 -4.30 16.45 27.19
CA ILE A 308 -3.46 16.63 26.02
C ILE A 308 -4.01 15.79 24.88
N ASP A 309 -4.61 16.44 23.89
CA ASP A 309 -5.14 15.83 22.69
C ASP A 309 -4.17 16.01 21.51
N THR A 310 -3.73 14.91 20.88
CA THR A 310 -2.70 14.97 19.83
C THR A 310 -2.89 13.93 18.72
N SER A 311 -2.12 14.09 17.65
CA SER A 311 -1.99 13.13 16.53
C SER A 311 -3.31 12.77 15.85
N PRO A 312 -4.12 13.74 15.42
CA PRO A 312 -5.40 13.47 14.78
C PRO A 312 -5.21 12.84 13.38
N SER A 313 -6.19 12.00 13.00
CA SER A 313 -6.29 11.43 11.65
C SER A 313 -7.76 11.28 11.26
N TYR A 314 -8.15 11.82 10.10
CA TYR A 314 -9.49 11.62 9.55
C TYR A 314 -9.73 10.17 9.13
N SER A 315 -10.98 9.73 9.23
CA SER A 315 -11.49 8.58 8.48
C SER A 315 -11.53 8.90 6.98
N PRO A 316 -11.46 7.90 6.06
CA PRO A 316 -11.41 8.16 4.62
C PRO A 316 -12.69 8.79 4.04
N ASP A 317 -13.83 8.65 4.72
CA ASP A 317 -15.12 9.32 4.41
C ASP A 317 -15.22 10.75 4.97
N ALA A 318 -14.23 11.18 5.77
CA ALA A 318 -14.17 12.46 6.47
C ALA A 318 -15.24 12.67 7.56
N ASP A 319 -15.97 11.64 7.97
CA ASP A 319 -17.04 11.73 8.96
C ASP A 319 -16.53 11.66 10.40
N GLN A 320 -15.35 11.06 10.62
CA GLN A 320 -14.79 10.83 11.94
C GLN A 320 -13.30 11.22 12.01
N ILE A 321 -12.83 11.42 13.23
CA ILE A 321 -11.43 11.71 13.55
C ILE A 321 -10.99 10.78 14.68
N VAL A 322 -9.89 10.06 14.48
CA VAL A 322 -9.18 9.36 15.55
C VAL A 322 -8.05 10.24 16.08
N PHE A 323 -7.82 10.24 17.39
CA PHE A 323 -6.73 10.98 18.03
C PHE A 323 -6.29 10.28 19.31
N ASN A 324 -5.16 10.67 19.87
CA ASN A 324 -4.79 10.21 21.21
C ASN A 324 -4.98 11.30 22.27
N SER A 325 -5.38 10.88 23.47
CA SER A 325 -5.68 11.75 24.61
C SER A 325 -5.32 11.05 25.91
N ASP A 326 -4.88 11.81 26.90
CA ASP A 326 -4.66 11.33 28.27
C ASP A 326 -5.83 11.61 29.23
N ARG A 327 -7.01 12.02 28.72
CA ARG A 327 -8.23 12.32 29.50
C ARG A 327 -8.70 11.18 30.40
N GLY A 328 -8.30 9.96 30.12
CA GLY A 328 -8.56 8.77 30.92
C GLY A 328 -7.46 8.43 31.94
N GLY A 329 -6.52 9.35 32.22
CA GLY A 329 -5.38 9.20 33.14
C GLY A 329 -4.10 8.66 32.47
N SER A 330 -4.18 8.16 31.24
CA SER A 330 -3.02 7.76 30.41
C SER A 330 -3.36 7.92 28.93
N GLN A 331 -2.33 8.00 28.09
CA GLN A 331 -2.52 8.14 26.64
C GLN A 331 -3.28 6.94 26.05
N GLN A 332 -4.44 7.21 25.46
CA GLN A 332 -5.34 6.24 24.85
C GLN A 332 -5.89 6.80 23.54
N LEU A 333 -6.47 5.94 22.71
CA LEU A 333 -7.10 6.33 21.45
C LEU A 333 -8.57 6.65 21.66
N TYR A 334 -8.99 7.74 21.03
CA TYR A 334 -10.36 8.21 21.00
C TYR A 334 -10.81 8.48 19.57
N VAL A 335 -12.10 8.32 19.32
CA VAL A 335 -12.76 8.71 18.07
C VAL A 335 -13.82 9.73 18.39
N MET A 336 -13.95 10.75 17.52
CA MET A 336 -15.00 11.78 17.56
C MET A 336 -15.59 12.00 16.16
N GLY A 337 -16.71 12.67 16.07
CA GLY A 337 -17.22 13.20 14.80
C GLY A 337 -16.27 14.25 14.21
N ALA A 338 -16.33 14.48 12.91
CA ALA A 338 -15.53 15.50 12.25
C ALA A 338 -15.83 16.95 12.72
N ASP A 339 -16.98 17.15 13.38
CA ASP A 339 -17.41 18.37 14.05
C ASP A 339 -16.85 18.55 15.47
N GLY A 340 -16.16 17.54 16.02
CA GLY A 340 -15.62 17.50 17.38
C GLY A 340 -16.55 16.84 18.41
N ASP A 341 -17.76 16.46 18.02
CA ASP A 341 -18.75 15.86 18.93
C ASP A 341 -18.56 14.35 19.11
N ASN A 342 -19.27 13.78 20.08
CA ASN A 342 -19.36 12.33 20.32
C ASN A 342 -18.02 11.64 20.63
N VAL A 343 -17.14 12.27 21.39
CA VAL A 343 -15.83 11.73 21.79
C VAL A 343 -15.99 10.41 22.54
N LYS A 344 -15.39 9.33 22.03
CA LYS A 344 -15.44 7.98 22.62
C LYS A 344 -14.04 7.38 22.66
N ARG A 345 -13.67 6.76 23.80
CA ARG A 345 -12.46 5.95 23.91
C ARG A 345 -12.65 4.63 23.15
N ILE A 346 -11.61 4.21 22.41
CA ILE A 346 -11.60 2.97 21.64
C ILE A 346 -10.48 2.00 22.05
N SER A 347 -9.46 2.43 22.79
CA SER A 347 -8.40 1.55 23.30
C SER A 347 -8.56 1.29 24.80
N PHE A 348 -8.56 0.00 25.20
CA PHE A 348 -8.81 -0.45 26.58
C PHE A 348 -7.74 -1.43 27.08
N GLY A 349 -6.79 -1.83 26.24
CA GLY A 349 -5.69 -2.72 26.62
C GLY A 349 -4.71 -2.05 27.59
N ALA A 350 -3.86 -2.86 28.22
CA ALA A 350 -2.76 -2.36 29.04
C ALA A 350 -1.76 -1.55 28.21
N GLY A 351 -1.09 -0.57 28.85
CA GLY A 351 -0.10 0.30 28.20
C GLY A 351 -0.68 1.62 27.71
N ARG A 352 0.13 2.34 26.94
CA ARG A 352 -0.19 3.64 26.33
C ARG A 352 -0.27 3.49 24.81
N TYR A 353 -1.17 4.24 24.20
CA TYR A 353 -1.40 4.22 22.76
C TYR A 353 -1.14 5.63 22.19
N ALA A 354 -0.52 5.69 21.03
CA ALA A 354 -0.13 6.95 20.37
C ALA A 354 -0.18 6.84 18.85
N THR A 355 -0.02 7.96 18.17
CA THR A 355 0.12 8.10 16.70
C THR A 355 -0.88 7.29 15.88
N PRO A 356 -2.20 7.40 16.15
CA PRO A 356 -3.20 6.67 15.38
C PRO A 356 -3.25 7.18 13.94
N VAL A 357 -3.46 6.24 13.00
CA VAL A 357 -3.66 6.55 11.58
C VAL A 357 -4.77 5.68 11.02
N TRP A 358 -5.81 6.31 10.50
CA TRP A 358 -6.92 5.59 9.89
C TRP A 358 -6.50 4.94 8.58
N SER A 359 -6.92 3.69 8.37
CA SER A 359 -6.70 2.95 7.12
C SER A 359 -7.46 3.62 5.96
N PRO A 360 -6.90 3.72 4.76
CA PRO A 360 -7.63 4.21 3.58
C PRO A 360 -8.85 3.34 3.20
N ARG A 361 -8.97 2.13 3.76
CA ARG A 361 -10.17 1.27 3.63
C ARG A 361 -11.30 1.64 4.60
N GLY A 362 -11.01 2.42 5.65
CA GLY A 362 -11.97 2.79 6.68
C GLY A 362 -12.23 1.72 7.76
N ASP A 363 -11.70 0.53 7.61
CA ASP A 363 -11.98 -0.63 8.45
C ASP A 363 -11.09 -0.76 9.69
N LEU A 364 -9.89 -0.17 9.66
CA LEU A 364 -8.88 -0.30 10.71
C LEU A 364 -8.21 1.04 11.03
N ILE A 365 -7.65 1.10 12.23
CA ILE A 365 -6.78 2.16 12.73
C ILE A 365 -5.44 1.51 13.08
N ALA A 366 -4.34 1.99 12.49
CA ALA A 366 -2.99 1.63 12.91
C ALA A 366 -2.56 2.54 14.06
N PHE A 367 -1.73 2.04 14.97
CA PHE A 367 -1.28 2.78 16.14
C PHE A 367 0.10 2.30 16.61
N THR A 368 0.75 3.15 17.40
CA THR A 368 1.89 2.77 18.25
C THR A 368 1.39 2.46 19.65
N LYS A 369 1.82 1.35 20.25
CA LYS A 369 1.54 0.97 21.63
C LYS A 369 2.83 0.84 22.42
N MET A 370 2.85 1.41 23.62
CA MET A 370 3.94 1.24 24.59
C MET A 370 3.44 0.41 25.76
N HIS A 371 4.07 -0.73 25.98
CA HIS A 371 3.76 -1.65 27.09
C HIS A 371 5.00 -2.39 27.56
N GLU A 372 5.23 -2.47 28.88
CA GLU A 372 6.37 -3.17 29.49
C GLU A 372 7.74 -2.81 28.87
N SER A 373 7.99 -1.50 28.69
CA SER A 373 9.22 -0.96 28.07
C SER A 373 9.48 -1.39 26.62
N GLN A 374 8.45 -1.92 25.94
CA GLN A 374 8.47 -2.28 24.53
C GLN A 374 7.50 -1.39 23.74
N PHE A 375 7.83 -1.18 22.49
CA PHE A 375 6.99 -0.51 21.52
C PHE A 375 6.45 -1.50 20.53
N TYR A 376 5.22 -1.29 20.09
CA TYR A 376 4.53 -2.15 19.12
C TYR A 376 3.83 -1.30 18.08
N ILE A 377 3.85 -1.75 16.83
CA ILE A 377 2.91 -1.30 15.81
C ILE A 377 1.75 -2.29 15.82
N GLY A 378 0.55 -1.77 15.97
CA GLY A 378 -0.68 -2.56 16.01
C GLY A 378 -1.78 -1.96 15.14
N VAL A 379 -2.86 -2.73 14.99
CA VAL A 379 -4.08 -2.33 14.32
C VAL A 379 -5.30 -2.74 15.15
N MET A 380 -6.36 -1.96 15.07
CA MET A 380 -7.68 -2.27 15.65
C MET A 380 -8.80 -1.77 14.73
N ALA A 381 -10.01 -2.28 14.91
CA ALA A 381 -11.18 -1.71 14.25
C ALA A 381 -11.52 -0.32 14.83
N ALA A 382 -12.30 0.46 14.08
CA ALA A 382 -12.69 1.81 14.49
C ALA A 382 -13.51 1.86 15.79
N ASP A 383 -14.16 0.76 16.17
CA ASP A 383 -14.87 0.59 17.44
C ASP A 383 -13.96 0.11 18.61
N GLY A 384 -12.67 -0.09 18.36
CA GLY A 384 -11.68 -0.61 19.31
C GLY A 384 -11.60 -2.13 19.39
N SER A 385 -12.47 -2.85 18.70
CA SER A 385 -12.43 -4.31 18.64
C SER A 385 -11.28 -4.82 17.76
N ARG A 386 -10.99 -6.12 17.80
CA ARG A 386 -10.02 -6.80 16.95
C ARG A 386 -8.60 -6.24 17.05
N GLU A 387 -8.20 -5.71 18.22
CA GLU A 387 -6.82 -5.26 18.44
C GLU A 387 -5.83 -6.40 18.14
N ARG A 388 -4.83 -6.10 17.33
CA ARG A 388 -3.71 -7.01 17.02
C ARG A 388 -2.41 -6.22 17.01
N LEU A 389 -1.39 -6.77 17.66
CA LEU A 389 -0.02 -6.27 17.55
C LEU A 389 0.66 -7.01 16.40
N LEU A 390 1.21 -6.27 15.45
CA LEU A 390 1.83 -6.82 14.24
C LEU A 390 3.31 -7.09 14.46
N VAL A 391 4.00 -6.18 15.15
CA VAL A 391 5.43 -6.24 15.41
C VAL A 391 5.78 -5.48 16.68
N GLY A 392 6.82 -5.91 17.38
CA GLY A 392 7.33 -5.26 18.58
C GLY A 392 8.85 -5.05 18.54
N GLY A 393 9.38 -4.18 19.41
CA GLY A 393 10.79 -3.89 19.53
C GLY A 393 11.12 -2.80 20.53
N PHE A 394 12.40 -2.40 20.57
CA PHE A 394 12.90 -1.40 21.50
C PHE A 394 12.23 -0.03 21.33
N PHE A 395 12.16 0.46 20.10
CA PHE A 395 11.47 1.71 19.75
C PHE A 395 10.96 1.64 18.32
N LEU A 396 9.64 1.66 18.15
CA LEU A 396 8.94 1.69 16.87
C LEU A 396 7.86 2.75 16.92
N GLU A 397 7.71 3.53 15.83
CA GLU A 397 6.72 4.61 15.80
C GLU A 397 6.30 5.00 14.37
N ALA A 398 5.33 5.92 14.30
CA ALA A 398 4.83 6.57 13.10
C ALA A 398 4.34 5.63 12.00
N PRO A 399 3.38 4.75 12.28
CA PRO A 399 2.81 3.91 11.24
C PRO A 399 2.15 4.76 10.15
N THR A 400 2.31 4.33 8.89
CA THR A 400 1.63 4.91 7.73
C THR A 400 1.17 3.80 6.80
N TRP A 401 0.01 3.96 6.18
CA TRP A 401 -0.59 2.97 5.31
C TRP A 401 -0.16 3.13 3.85
N SER A 402 0.03 2.01 3.16
CA SER A 402 -0.03 1.99 1.69
C SER A 402 -1.44 2.39 1.22
N PRO A 403 -1.61 2.93 0.00
CA PRO A 403 -2.92 3.46 -0.44
C PRO A 403 -4.02 2.38 -0.55
N ASN A 404 -3.65 1.12 -0.67
CA ASN A 404 -4.61 0.01 -0.65
C ASN A 404 -4.91 -0.53 0.76
N GLY A 405 -4.33 0.04 1.82
CA GLY A 405 -4.56 -0.38 3.21
C GLY A 405 -4.06 -1.78 3.54
N ARG A 406 -3.11 -2.32 2.76
CA ARG A 406 -2.58 -3.67 2.96
C ARG A 406 -1.25 -3.70 3.71
N VAL A 407 -0.40 -2.72 3.47
CA VAL A 407 0.95 -2.64 4.02
C VAL A 407 1.08 -1.42 4.90
N LEU A 408 1.76 -1.56 6.02
CA LEU A 408 2.18 -0.46 6.88
C LEU A 408 3.67 -0.22 6.71
N SER A 409 4.08 1.05 6.67
CA SER A 409 5.47 1.45 6.90
C SER A 409 5.58 2.16 8.24
N TYR A 410 6.71 2.01 8.91
CA TYR A 410 7.03 2.60 10.19
C TYR A 410 8.56 2.72 10.34
N PHE A 411 9.04 3.42 11.34
CA PHE A 411 10.46 3.40 11.64
C PHE A 411 10.76 2.61 12.91
N ARG A 412 11.97 2.07 12.97
CA ARG A 412 12.52 1.33 14.11
C ARG A 412 13.89 1.90 14.47
N GLN A 413 14.07 2.18 15.74
CA GLN A 413 15.40 2.45 16.31
C GLN A 413 16.02 1.15 16.79
N ILE A 414 17.24 0.88 16.33
CA ILE A 414 18.05 -0.27 16.72
C ILE A 414 19.15 0.27 17.61
N PRO A 415 19.19 -0.13 18.89
CA PRO A 415 20.28 0.28 19.79
C PRO A 415 21.63 -0.17 19.25
N GLY A 416 22.61 0.74 19.33
CA GLY A 416 24.00 0.38 19.04
C GLY A 416 24.62 -0.42 20.19
N GLU A 417 25.48 -1.37 19.87
CA GLU A 417 26.25 -2.11 20.86
C GLU A 417 27.67 -1.57 20.92
N ASP A 418 28.34 -1.65 22.12
CA ASP A 418 29.77 -1.37 22.35
C ASP A 418 30.30 -0.04 21.78
N GLY A 419 29.51 1.04 21.93
CA GLY A 419 29.88 2.38 21.45
C GLY A 419 29.55 2.65 19.99
N VAL A 420 28.89 1.71 19.30
CA VAL A 420 28.27 1.92 17.99
C VAL A 420 27.00 2.80 18.20
N LYS A 421 26.79 3.75 17.30
CA LYS A 421 25.64 4.64 17.35
C LYS A 421 24.33 3.88 17.06
N ASP A 422 23.26 4.27 17.76
CA ASP A 422 21.91 3.83 17.43
C ASP A 422 21.59 4.13 15.96
N LYS A 423 20.94 3.18 15.30
CA LYS A 423 20.51 3.27 13.92
C LYS A 423 19.00 3.41 13.84
N THR A 424 18.51 4.28 13.00
CA THR A 424 17.08 4.44 12.75
C THR A 424 16.77 4.04 11.32
N GLU A 425 15.92 3.04 11.15
CA GLU A 425 15.63 2.42 9.85
C GLU A 425 14.12 2.39 9.57
N LEU A 426 13.77 2.46 8.29
CA LEU A 426 12.39 2.31 7.84
C LEU A 426 12.09 0.84 7.54
N TYR A 427 10.92 0.41 7.95
CA TYR A 427 10.40 -0.94 7.68
C TYR A 427 9.02 -0.89 7.05
N SER A 428 8.65 -1.96 6.37
CA SER A 428 7.28 -2.23 5.96
C SER A 428 6.84 -3.61 6.45
N ILE A 429 5.55 -3.75 6.76
CA ILE A 429 4.96 -5.01 7.21
C ILE A 429 3.57 -5.18 6.61
N ASP A 430 3.22 -6.41 6.20
CA ASP A 430 1.86 -6.72 5.76
C ASP A 430 0.88 -6.68 6.94
N LEU A 431 -0.36 -6.32 6.67
CA LEU A 431 -1.46 -6.27 7.64
C LEU A 431 -1.66 -7.58 8.42
N THR A 432 -1.21 -8.70 7.90
CA THR A 432 -1.23 -10.00 8.60
C THR A 432 -0.19 -10.12 9.71
N GLY A 433 0.78 -9.20 9.81
CA GLY A 433 1.93 -9.27 10.71
C GLY A 433 3.12 -10.08 10.14
N TYR A 434 2.99 -10.56 8.90
CA TYR A 434 4.06 -11.25 8.18
C TYR A 434 4.73 -10.33 7.16
N ASN A 435 5.79 -10.83 6.53
CA ASN A 435 6.48 -10.17 5.44
C ASN A 435 7.04 -8.78 5.84
N GLU A 436 7.60 -8.70 7.06
CA GLU A 436 8.36 -7.52 7.49
C GLU A 436 9.60 -7.36 6.63
N ARG A 437 9.87 -6.13 6.14
CA ARG A 437 11.00 -5.83 5.26
C ARG A 437 11.64 -4.49 5.59
N LEU A 438 12.95 -4.45 5.54
CA LEU A 438 13.72 -3.21 5.58
C LEU A 438 13.50 -2.42 4.27
N LEU A 439 13.19 -1.13 4.40
CA LEU A 439 13.21 -0.16 3.31
C LEU A 439 14.58 0.52 3.31
N LEU A 440 15.38 0.20 2.31
CA LEU A 440 16.75 0.72 2.23
C LEU A 440 16.77 2.22 2.00
N THR A 441 17.42 2.94 2.90
CA THR A 441 17.65 4.39 2.80
C THR A 441 19.15 4.68 2.88
N PRO A 442 19.65 5.74 2.19
CA PRO A 442 21.07 6.11 2.24
C PRO A 442 21.55 6.57 3.62
N LEU A 443 20.67 7.09 4.44
CA LEU A 443 20.90 7.61 5.79
C LEU A 443 19.91 6.99 6.76
N ASP A 444 20.07 7.22 8.07
CA ASP A 444 19.03 6.92 9.05
C ASP A 444 17.71 7.57 8.62
N GLY A 445 16.58 6.92 8.85
CA GLY A 445 15.26 7.40 8.43
C GLY A 445 14.21 7.28 9.52
N SER A 446 13.42 8.35 9.71
CA SER A 446 12.28 8.38 10.63
C SER A 446 11.04 9.00 9.98
N ASP A 447 9.89 8.94 10.66
CA ASP A 447 8.63 9.58 10.26
C ASP A 447 8.20 9.30 8.80
N PRO A 448 8.11 8.04 8.34
CA PRO A 448 7.69 7.76 6.98
C PRO A 448 6.25 8.20 6.73
N ALA A 449 5.98 8.64 5.51
CA ALA A 449 4.62 8.85 5.02
C ALA A 449 4.51 8.28 3.60
N TRP A 450 3.53 7.42 3.40
CA TRP A 450 3.26 6.76 2.12
C TRP A 450 2.35 7.63 1.26
N SER A 451 2.65 7.76 -0.02
CA SER A 451 1.85 8.54 -0.96
C SER A 451 0.57 7.80 -1.38
N PRO A 452 -0.45 8.50 -1.89
CA PRO A 452 -1.44 7.87 -2.77
C PRO A 452 -0.76 7.31 -4.03
N LEU A 453 -1.52 6.55 -4.84
CA LEU A 453 -1.07 6.17 -6.18
C LEU A 453 -0.77 7.43 -6.99
N ILE A 454 0.30 7.40 -7.78
CA ILE A 454 0.70 8.52 -8.64
C ILE A 454 -0.28 8.58 -9.82
N PRO A 455 -0.93 9.74 -10.10
CA PRO A 455 -1.92 9.87 -11.18
C PRO A 455 -1.36 9.64 -12.58
#